data_f55d606703dd2a39da579cfb91706bf1
#
_entry.id   f55d606703dd2a39da579cfb91706bf1
#
_cell.length_a   1.000
_cell.length_b   1.000
_cell.length_c   1.000
_cell.angle_alpha   90.00
_cell.angle_beta   90.00
_cell.angle_gamma   90.00
#
_symmetry.space_group_name_H-M   'P 1'
#
loop_
_entity.id
_entity.type
_entity.pdbx_description
1 polymer ?
#
loop_
_entity_poly.entity_id
_entity_poly.type
_entity_poly.pdbx_seq_one_letter_code
_entity_poly.pdbx_strand_id
1 'polypeptide(L)'
;VKEKANRELVQRINEMLHLMEDYDIVGRSKAMHNLAELALRVSHVRSTVLITGESGVGKDVFCRMICRFAGSPDYIKISCGNLPENLLESELFGYEAGAFTGANRTGKRGIFELAGDGVIFLDEIGELPPQLQVKLLTVLQDRRFYRIGGTAPLPMNARVVAATNRDLKKEVAQGSFRRDLYYRLNVIPVHIPPLRERTE
;
A
#
# COMPACT_ATOMS: atom_id res chain seq x y z
N VAL A 1 -3.54 6.59 -35.36
CA VAL A 1 -4.08 6.99 -34.03
C VAL A 1 -3.42 6.18 -32.91
N LYS A 2 -3.42 4.83 -32.96
CA LYS A 2 -2.80 3.98 -31.95
C LYS A 2 -1.28 4.22 -31.77
N GLU A 3 -0.57 4.45 -32.86
CA GLU A 3 0.89 4.63 -32.84
C GLU A 3 1.30 5.99 -32.25
N LYS A 4 0.51 7.05 -32.47
CA LYS A 4 0.74 8.35 -31.84
C LYS A 4 0.48 8.32 -30.34
N ALA A 5 -0.62 7.70 -29.91
CA ALA A 5 -0.94 7.51 -28.51
C ALA A 5 0.12 6.66 -27.77
N ASN A 6 0.70 5.65 -28.43
CA ASN A 6 1.75 4.83 -27.87
C ASN A 6 3.08 5.60 -27.72
N ARG A 7 3.43 6.47 -28.68
CA ARG A 7 4.61 7.37 -28.58
C ARG A 7 4.46 8.39 -27.46
N GLU A 8 3.29 9.03 -27.35
CA GLU A 8 3.01 9.98 -26.27
C GLU A 8 3.06 9.31 -24.89
N LEU A 9 2.57 8.08 -24.79
CA LEU A 9 2.65 7.28 -23.56
C LEU A 9 4.10 6.94 -23.17
N VAL A 10 4.90 6.47 -24.13
CA VAL A 10 6.32 6.14 -23.93
C VAL A 10 7.12 7.40 -23.56
N GLN A 11 6.88 8.52 -24.20
CA GLN A 11 7.53 9.78 -23.89
C GLN A 11 7.20 10.22 -22.45
N ARG A 12 5.94 10.13 -22.04
CA ARG A 12 5.48 10.47 -20.69
C ARG A 12 6.04 9.55 -19.62
N ILE A 13 6.18 8.25 -19.90
CA ILE A 13 6.85 7.30 -19.04
C ILE A 13 8.35 7.63 -18.91
N ASN A 14 9.02 7.96 -20.01
CA ASN A 14 10.44 8.32 -19.98
C ASN A 14 10.71 9.62 -19.22
N GLU A 15 9.89 10.65 -19.41
CA GLU A 15 9.97 11.91 -18.66
C GLU A 15 9.77 11.67 -17.16
N MET A 16 8.82 10.81 -16.80
CA MET A 16 8.58 10.49 -15.40
C MET A 16 9.63 9.56 -14.79
N LEU A 17 10.18 8.61 -15.54
CA LEU A 17 11.32 7.80 -15.08
C LEU A 17 12.55 8.68 -14.85
N HIS A 18 12.77 9.70 -15.69
CA HIS A 18 13.85 10.67 -15.51
C HIS A 18 13.67 11.52 -14.24
N LEU A 19 12.43 11.93 -13.94
CA LEU A 19 12.09 12.59 -12.67
C LEU A 19 12.22 11.69 -11.44
N MET A 20 12.28 10.38 -11.62
CA MET A 20 12.48 9.41 -10.55
C MET A 20 13.96 9.06 -10.33
N GLU A 21 14.87 9.46 -11.23
CA GLU A 21 16.32 9.35 -11.04
C GLU A 21 16.80 10.10 -9.77
N ASP A 22 16.12 11.17 -9.37
CA ASP A 22 16.35 11.89 -8.11
C ASP A 22 16.11 11.02 -6.85
N TYR A 23 15.55 9.80 -7.00
CA TYR A 23 15.21 8.88 -5.92
C TYR A 23 15.93 7.52 -6.06
N ASP A 24 17.10 7.47 -6.69
CA ASP A 24 17.87 6.21 -6.91
C ASP A 24 17.09 5.12 -7.68
N ILE A 25 16.05 5.47 -8.42
CA ILE A 25 15.34 4.52 -9.27
C ILE A 25 16.06 4.48 -10.62
N VAL A 26 17.13 3.73 -10.67
CA VAL A 26 17.88 3.50 -11.89
C VAL A 26 17.33 2.26 -12.58
N GLY A 27 16.73 2.44 -13.76
CA GLY A 27 16.28 1.30 -14.53
C GLY A 27 15.93 1.66 -15.97
N ARG A 28 16.84 1.34 -16.89
CA ARG A 28 16.62 1.43 -18.35
C ARG A 28 16.12 0.12 -18.95
N SER A 29 15.94 -0.93 -18.12
CA SER A 29 15.52 -2.25 -18.60
C SER A 29 14.06 -2.25 -19.07
N LYS A 30 13.75 -3.11 -20.03
CA LYS A 30 12.39 -3.36 -20.51
C LYS A 30 11.43 -3.74 -19.37
N ALA A 31 11.93 -4.48 -18.38
CA ALA A 31 11.16 -4.84 -17.19
C ALA A 31 10.75 -3.60 -16.39
N MET A 32 11.62 -2.60 -16.27
CA MET A 32 11.33 -1.35 -15.57
C MET A 32 10.31 -0.49 -16.32
N HIS A 33 10.41 -0.44 -17.64
CA HIS A 33 9.41 0.22 -18.47
C HIS A 33 8.02 -0.42 -18.33
N ASN A 34 7.94 -1.75 -18.33
CA ASN A 34 6.68 -2.47 -18.12
C ASN A 34 6.09 -2.18 -16.73
N LEU A 35 6.92 -2.11 -15.70
CA LEU A 35 6.47 -1.75 -14.35
C LEU A 35 5.97 -0.30 -14.29
N ALA A 36 6.65 0.64 -14.94
CA ALA A 36 6.21 2.04 -15.01
C ALA A 36 4.88 2.19 -15.76
N GLU A 37 4.72 1.49 -16.88
CA GLU A 37 3.46 1.45 -17.62
C GLU A 37 2.32 0.88 -16.77
N LEU A 38 2.58 -0.20 -16.05
CA LEU A 38 1.61 -0.79 -15.14
C LEU A 38 1.27 0.19 -13.99
N ALA A 39 2.26 0.84 -13.39
CA ALA A 39 2.05 1.84 -12.35
C ALA A 39 1.20 3.01 -12.85
N LEU A 40 1.44 3.48 -14.07
CA LEU A 40 0.64 4.53 -14.69
C LEU A 40 -0.82 4.09 -14.88
N ARG A 41 -1.07 2.90 -15.43
CA ARG A 41 -2.44 2.37 -15.58
C ARG A 41 -3.16 2.26 -14.24
N VAL A 42 -2.46 1.77 -13.22
CA VAL A 42 -3.00 1.57 -11.88
C VAL A 42 -3.21 2.90 -11.15
N SER A 43 -2.44 3.95 -11.44
CA SER A 43 -2.56 5.25 -10.80
C SER A 43 -3.91 5.93 -11.01
N HIS A 44 -4.57 5.66 -12.13
CA HIS A 44 -5.87 6.27 -12.48
C HIS A 44 -7.08 5.63 -11.79
N VAL A 45 -6.90 4.52 -11.06
CA VAL A 45 -7.98 3.84 -10.35
C VAL A 45 -7.77 3.88 -8.84
N ARG A 46 -8.86 4.08 -8.07
CA ARG A 46 -8.78 4.13 -6.60
C ARG A 46 -8.88 2.77 -5.89
N SER A 47 -8.92 1.69 -6.67
CA SER A 47 -8.99 0.34 -6.09
C SER A 47 -7.73 -0.02 -5.31
N THR A 48 -7.88 -0.94 -4.37
CA THR A 48 -6.77 -1.51 -3.61
C THR A 48 -5.81 -2.26 -4.52
N VAL A 49 -4.52 -2.08 -4.29
CA VAL A 49 -3.43 -2.77 -5.02
C VAL A 49 -2.72 -3.68 -4.07
N LEU A 50 -2.53 -4.93 -4.46
CA LEU A 50 -1.69 -5.89 -3.75
C LEU A 50 -0.41 -6.17 -4.53
N ILE A 51 0.71 -5.72 -3.99
CA ILE A 51 2.04 -5.91 -4.57
C ILE A 51 2.69 -7.14 -3.93
N THR A 52 3.05 -8.11 -4.74
CA THR A 52 3.76 -9.32 -4.31
C THR A 52 5.15 -9.38 -4.92
N GLY A 53 6.10 -9.97 -4.22
CA GLY A 53 7.47 -10.17 -4.68
C GLY A 53 8.45 -10.36 -3.53
N GLU A 54 9.63 -10.86 -3.81
CA GLU A 54 10.68 -11.11 -2.82
C GLU A 54 11.06 -9.83 -2.04
N SER A 55 11.75 -9.99 -0.92
CA SER A 55 12.31 -8.84 -0.20
C SER A 55 13.34 -8.10 -1.08
N GLY A 56 13.36 -6.77 -1.03
CA GLY A 56 14.32 -5.96 -1.78
C GLY A 56 14.02 -5.76 -3.27
N VAL A 57 12.96 -6.35 -3.84
CA VAL A 57 12.65 -6.20 -5.28
C VAL A 57 12.12 -4.82 -5.69
N GLY A 58 11.92 -3.90 -4.77
CA GLY A 58 11.43 -2.55 -5.06
C GLY A 58 9.91 -2.40 -4.99
N LYS A 59 9.22 -3.12 -4.10
CA LYS A 59 7.78 -2.93 -3.88
C LYS A 59 7.43 -1.50 -3.46
N ASP A 60 8.27 -0.88 -2.63
CA ASP A 60 8.16 0.52 -2.23
C ASP A 60 8.32 1.48 -3.42
N VAL A 61 9.30 1.22 -4.28
CA VAL A 61 9.52 1.97 -5.51
C VAL A 61 8.28 1.96 -6.40
N PHE A 62 7.64 0.80 -6.55
CA PHE A 62 6.41 0.68 -7.33
C PHE A 62 5.26 1.49 -6.72
N CYS A 63 5.12 1.49 -5.39
CA CYS A 63 4.15 2.35 -4.71
C CYS A 63 4.40 3.83 -4.98
N ARG A 64 5.67 4.27 -4.91
CA ARG A 64 6.05 5.66 -5.25
C ARG A 64 5.67 6.03 -6.68
N MET A 65 5.92 5.13 -7.65
CA MET A 65 5.50 5.34 -9.03
C MET A 65 3.98 5.57 -9.12
N ILE A 66 3.17 4.73 -8.49
CA ILE A 66 1.70 4.90 -8.45
C ILE A 66 1.34 6.29 -7.92
N CYS A 67 1.92 6.71 -6.81
CA CYS A 67 1.63 7.99 -6.18
C CYS A 67 2.01 9.16 -7.08
N ARG A 68 3.19 9.13 -7.67
CA ARG A 68 3.67 10.15 -8.62
C ARG A 68 2.75 10.28 -9.83
N PHE A 69 2.42 9.16 -10.45
CA PHE A 69 1.53 9.15 -11.61
C PHE A 69 0.10 9.59 -11.27
N ALA A 70 -0.34 9.40 -10.02
CA ALA A 70 -1.62 9.90 -9.53
C ALA A 70 -1.61 11.41 -9.21
N GLY A 71 -0.46 12.09 -9.31
CA GLY A 71 -0.32 13.49 -8.90
C GLY A 71 -0.35 13.70 -7.39
N SER A 72 -0.19 12.64 -6.60
CA SER A 72 -0.12 12.68 -5.15
C SER A 72 1.23 12.10 -4.70
N PRO A 73 2.30 12.90 -4.69
CA PRO A 73 3.67 12.39 -4.48
C PRO A 73 3.88 11.80 -3.09
N ASP A 74 3.08 12.21 -2.12
CA ASP A 74 3.20 11.77 -0.74
C ASP A 74 2.27 10.60 -0.42
N TYR A 75 2.78 9.67 0.38
CA TYR A 75 2.02 8.57 0.94
C TYR A 75 2.50 8.27 2.35
N ILE A 76 1.63 7.72 3.16
CA ILE A 76 2.00 7.29 4.52
C ILE A 76 2.31 5.80 4.47
N LYS A 77 3.55 5.45 4.82
CA LYS A 77 4.03 4.06 4.91
C LYS A 77 4.00 3.55 6.33
N ILE A 78 3.56 2.31 6.51
CA ILE A 78 3.72 1.54 7.73
C ILE A 78 4.10 0.10 7.39
N SER A 79 5.06 -0.48 8.14
CA SER A 79 5.38 -1.91 8.08
C SER A 79 4.59 -2.66 9.14
N CYS A 80 3.83 -3.66 8.72
CA CYS A 80 3.02 -4.49 9.61
C CYS A 80 3.85 -5.50 10.42
N GLY A 81 5.11 -5.76 10.02
CA GLY A 81 5.99 -6.72 10.68
C GLY A 81 6.93 -6.11 11.74
N ASN A 82 7.11 -4.79 11.74
CA ASN A 82 8.16 -4.15 12.54
C ASN A 82 7.68 -3.63 13.90
N LEU A 83 6.39 -3.69 14.20
CA LEU A 83 5.81 -3.14 15.41
C LEU A 83 5.08 -4.23 16.20
N PRO A 84 5.16 -4.20 17.55
CA PRO A 84 4.25 -4.97 18.39
C PRO A 84 2.78 -4.64 18.06
N GLU A 85 1.90 -5.64 18.22
CA GLU A 85 0.48 -5.55 17.81
C GLU A 85 -0.22 -4.30 18.35
N ASN A 86 -0.07 -4.01 19.64
CA ASN A 86 -0.70 -2.85 20.28
C ASN A 86 -0.20 -1.51 19.72
N LEU A 87 1.09 -1.43 19.37
CA LEU A 87 1.65 -0.23 18.75
C LEU A 87 1.18 -0.10 17.31
N LEU A 88 1.19 -1.19 16.55
CA LEU A 88 0.67 -1.22 15.18
C LEU A 88 -0.79 -0.78 15.14
N GLU A 89 -1.61 -1.28 16.07
CA GLU A 89 -3.01 -0.88 16.19
C GLU A 89 -3.15 0.63 16.43
N SER A 90 -2.41 1.17 17.40
CA SER A 90 -2.44 2.60 17.72
C SER A 90 -1.91 3.49 16.61
N GLU A 91 -0.95 3.02 15.82
CA GLU A 91 -0.47 3.74 14.62
C GLU A 91 -1.51 3.74 13.50
N LEU A 92 -2.18 2.62 13.26
CA LEU A 92 -3.20 2.52 12.19
C LEU A 92 -4.46 3.32 12.52
N PHE A 93 -5.04 3.09 13.70
CA PHE A 93 -6.37 3.58 14.06
C PHE A 93 -6.36 4.86 14.91
N GLY A 94 -5.23 5.14 15.60
CA GLY A 94 -5.20 6.18 16.61
C GLY A 94 -5.96 5.78 17.89
N TYR A 95 -5.99 6.67 18.87
CA TYR A 95 -6.69 6.45 20.14
C TYR A 95 -7.24 7.74 20.71
N GLU A 96 -8.35 7.62 21.46
CA GLU A 96 -8.92 8.73 22.22
C GLU A 96 -8.15 8.97 23.52
N ALA A 97 -8.28 10.17 24.07
CA ALA A 97 -7.71 10.50 25.37
C ALA A 97 -8.14 9.50 26.44
N GLY A 98 -7.16 8.92 27.18
CA GLY A 98 -7.44 7.96 28.24
C GLY A 98 -7.85 6.56 27.77
N ALA A 99 -7.70 6.21 26.52
CA ALA A 99 -8.09 4.90 25.96
C ALA A 99 -7.38 3.71 26.65
N PHE A 100 -6.20 3.91 27.16
CA PHE A 100 -5.42 2.90 27.92
C PHE A 100 -4.41 3.56 28.86
N THR A 101 -3.85 2.80 29.80
CA THR A 101 -2.79 3.28 30.71
C THR A 101 -1.56 3.73 29.94
N GLY A 102 -1.21 5.02 30.04
CA GLY A 102 -0.10 5.63 29.28
C GLY A 102 -0.51 6.31 27.98
N ALA A 103 -1.79 6.33 27.64
CA ALA A 103 -2.30 7.10 26.51
C ALA A 103 -2.10 8.62 26.76
N ASN A 104 -1.73 9.34 25.69
CA ASN A 104 -1.65 10.81 25.76
C ASN A 104 -2.99 11.43 26.17
N ARG A 105 -2.91 12.50 26.95
CA ARG A 105 -4.11 13.24 27.41
C ARG A 105 -4.93 13.89 26.29
N THR A 106 -4.34 14.03 25.11
CA THR A 106 -4.98 14.60 23.92
C THR A 106 -5.40 13.54 22.89
N GLY A 107 -5.14 12.24 23.19
CA GLY A 107 -5.30 11.19 22.19
C GLY A 107 -4.23 11.23 21.09
N LYS A 108 -4.41 10.43 20.05
CA LYS A 108 -3.52 10.37 18.87
C LYS A 108 -4.33 10.06 17.62
N ARG A 109 -4.07 10.78 16.53
CA ARG A 109 -4.60 10.45 15.21
C ARG A 109 -3.82 9.29 14.62
N GLY A 110 -4.55 8.32 14.04
CA GLY A 110 -3.95 7.19 13.33
C GLY A 110 -3.71 7.47 11.85
N ILE A 111 -3.01 6.56 11.18
CA ILE A 111 -2.64 6.67 9.76
C ILE A 111 -3.88 6.76 8.87
N PHE A 112 -4.95 6.02 9.18
CA PHE A 112 -6.20 6.07 8.42
C PHE A 112 -6.86 7.45 8.42
N GLU A 113 -6.64 8.24 9.47
CA GLU A 113 -7.11 9.62 9.57
C GLU A 113 -6.11 10.60 8.92
N LEU A 114 -4.81 10.41 9.18
CA LEU A 114 -3.75 11.30 8.72
C LEU A 114 -3.59 11.30 7.20
N ALA A 115 -3.87 10.16 6.56
CA ALA A 115 -3.74 10.03 5.10
C ALA A 115 -4.80 10.81 4.32
N GLY A 116 -5.91 11.20 4.93
CA GLY A 116 -6.98 11.92 4.25
C GLY A 116 -7.43 11.24 2.97
N ASP A 117 -7.34 11.96 1.85
CA ASP A 117 -7.65 11.44 0.49
C ASP A 117 -6.41 10.86 -0.23
N GLY A 118 -5.27 10.79 0.43
CA GLY A 118 -3.99 10.32 -0.11
C GLY A 118 -3.88 8.81 -0.23
N VAL A 119 -2.64 8.30 -0.11
CA VAL A 119 -2.31 6.87 -0.23
C VAL A 119 -1.73 6.36 1.08
N ILE A 120 -2.17 5.18 1.49
CA ILE A 120 -1.59 4.41 2.59
C ILE A 120 -0.87 3.21 1.99
N PHE A 121 0.41 3.05 2.33
CA PHE A 121 1.21 1.89 1.95
C PHE A 121 1.41 0.97 3.16
N LEU A 122 0.71 -0.17 3.13
CA LEU A 122 0.81 -1.23 4.12
C LEU A 122 1.88 -2.23 3.67
N ASP A 123 3.10 -2.07 4.15
CA ASP A 123 4.18 -3.00 3.83
C ASP A 123 4.14 -4.22 4.74
N GLU A 124 4.61 -5.36 4.23
CA GLU A 124 4.61 -6.65 4.95
C GLU A 124 3.21 -7.04 5.47
N ILE A 125 2.17 -6.86 4.65
CA ILE A 125 0.77 -7.11 5.07
C ILE A 125 0.54 -8.57 5.50
N GLY A 126 1.33 -9.50 5.04
CA GLY A 126 1.30 -10.90 5.46
C GLY A 126 1.72 -11.14 6.92
N GLU A 127 2.33 -10.14 7.57
CA GLU A 127 2.69 -10.17 8.99
C GLU A 127 1.60 -9.60 9.91
N LEU A 128 0.48 -9.13 9.33
CA LEU A 128 -0.57 -8.48 10.10
C LEU A 128 -1.21 -9.45 11.11
N PRO A 129 -1.22 -9.13 12.43
CA PRO A 129 -1.82 -9.98 13.46
C PRO A 129 -3.30 -10.30 13.17
N PRO A 130 -3.80 -11.51 13.51
CA PRO A 130 -5.15 -11.94 13.20
C PRO A 130 -6.25 -10.98 13.66
N GLN A 131 -6.09 -10.37 14.84
CA GLN A 131 -7.07 -9.39 15.35
C GLN A 131 -7.12 -8.13 14.48
N LEU A 132 -5.97 -7.67 14.00
CA LEU A 132 -5.88 -6.50 13.13
C LEU A 132 -6.37 -6.80 11.70
N GLN A 133 -6.27 -8.06 11.25
CA GLN A 133 -6.86 -8.48 9.98
C GLN A 133 -8.39 -8.26 9.96
N VAL A 134 -9.08 -8.56 11.07
CA VAL A 134 -10.53 -8.31 11.21
C VAL A 134 -10.83 -6.81 11.11
N LYS A 135 -10.10 -6.00 11.85
CA LYS A 135 -10.29 -4.55 11.86
C LYS A 135 -10.01 -3.93 10.50
N LEU A 136 -8.91 -4.33 9.85
CA LEU A 136 -8.57 -3.85 8.51
C LEU A 136 -9.64 -4.23 7.47
N LEU A 137 -10.18 -5.45 7.56
CA LEU A 137 -11.27 -5.88 6.68
C LEU A 137 -12.47 -4.93 6.80
N THR A 138 -12.91 -4.63 8.03
CA THR A 138 -14.02 -3.70 8.28
C THR A 138 -13.73 -2.32 7.68
N VAL A 139 -12.52 -1.79 7.87
CA VAL A 139 -12.12 -0.49 7.29
C VAL A 139 -12.20 -0.51 5.75
N LEU A 140 -11.70 -1.58 5.13
CA LEU A 140 -11.71 -1.69 3.66
C LEU A 140 -13.13 -1.88 3.11
N GLN A 141 -14.02 -2.55 3.83
CA GLN A 141 -15.41 -2.79 3.42
C GLN A 141 -16.29 -1.56 3.63
N ASP A 142 -16.28 -1.01 4.84
CA ASP A 142 -17.22 0.02 5.26
C ASP A 142 -16.69 1.43 4.98
N ARG A 143 -15.40 1.56 4.65
CA ARG A 143 -14.73 2.85 4.45
C ARG A 143 -14.85 3.76 5.68
N ARG A 144 -14.88 3.13 6.85
CA ARG A 144 -14.98 3.77 8.18
C ARG A 144 -14.13 3.00 9.19
N PHE A 145 -13.68 3.69 10.21
CA PHE A 145 -12.96 3.10 11.34
C PHE A 145 -13.28 3.87 12.62
N TYR A 146 -12.83 3.32 13.74
CA TYR A 146 -12.95 3.93 15.06
C TYR A 146 -11.57 4.04 15.67
N ARG A 147 -11.30 5.12 16.38
CA ARG A 147 -10.12 5.20 17.24
C ARG A 147 -10.24 4.22 18.40
N ILE A 148 -9.12 3.75 18.94
CA ILE A 148 -9.10 2.91 20.14
C ILE A 148 -9.76 3.70 21.28
N GLY A 149 -10.73 3.08 21.96
CA GLY A 149 -11.53 3.72 23.01
C GLY A 149 -12.59 4.71 22.50
N GLY A 150 -12.68 4.95 21.20
CA GLY A 150 -13.66 5.84 20.59
C GLY A 150 -14.93 5.13 20.14
N THR A 151 -16.04 5.87 20.11
CA THR A 151 -17.36 5.39 19.63
C THR A 151 -17.83 6.10 18.36
N ALA A 152 -17.16 7.18 17.97
CA ALA A 152 -17.49 7.92 16.75
C ALA A 152 -16.82 7.29 15.52
N PRO A 153 -17.60 6.94 14.46
CA PRO A 153 -17.01 6.46 13.21
C PRO A 153 -16.33 7.59 12.45
N LEU A 154 -15.12 7.34 11.97
CA LEU A 154 -14.35 8.25 11.14
C LEU A 154 -14.29 7.72 9.69
N PRO A 155 -14.38 8.58 8.67
CA PRO A 155 -14.28 8.16 7.28
C PRO A 155 -12.84 7.75 6.93
N MET A 156 -12.67 6.72 6.10
CA MET A 156 -11.42 6.31 5.51
C MET A 156 -11.45 6.54 3.99
N ASN A 157 -10.94 7.67 3.56
CA ASN A 157 -10.97 8.09 2.16
C ASN A 157 -9.70 7.66 1.39
N ALA A 158 -8.62 7.39 2.11
CA ALA A 158 -7.34 7.05 1.51
C ALA A 158 -7.43 5.81 0.62
N ARG A 159 -6.59 5.80 -0.41
CA ARG A 159 -6.33 4.61 -1.21
C ARG A 159 -5.36 3.70 -0.48
N VAL A 160 -5.60 2.40 -0.51
CA VAL A 160 -4.71 1.41 0.10
C VAL A 160 -3.88 0.71 -0.97
N VAL A 161 -2.58 0.70 -0.77
CA VAL A 161 -1.60 -0.14 -1.49
C VAL A 161 -0.98 -1.05 -0.45
N ALA A 162 -1.09 -2.35 -0.62
CA ALA A 162 -0.51 -3.35 0.28
C ALA A 162 0.62 -4.09 -0.40
N ALA A 163 1.65 -4.46 0.34
CA ALA A 163 2.78 -5.23 -0.18
C ALA A 163 3.13 -6.40 0.73
N THR A 164 3.61 -7.50 0.15
CA THR A 164 4.09 -8.66 0.88
C THR A 164 5.11 -9.47 0.07
N ASN A 165 6.00 -10.15 0.77
CA ASN A 165 6.86 -11.18 0.22
C ASN A 165 6.31 -12.60 0.47
N ARG A 166 5.24 -12.74 1.28
CA ARG A 166 4.61 -14.02 1.57
C ARG A 166 3.61 -14.42 0.49
N ASP A 167 3.44 -15.72 0.33
CA ASP A 167 2.36 -16.29 -0.47
C ASP A 167 1.05 -16.29 0.33
N LEU A 168 0.28 -15.21 0.21
CA LEU A 168 -0.98 -15.08 0.97
C LEU A 168 -1.99 -16.19 0.67
N LYS A 169 -1.92 -16.86 -0.49
CA LYS A 169 -2.80 -18.00 -0.77
C LYS A 169 -2.46 -19.19 0.13
N LYS A 170 -1.18 -19.44 0.37
CA LYS A 170 -0.72 -20.45 1.32
C LYS A 170 -1.08 -20.07 2.75
N GLU A 171 -0.88 -18.81 3.13
CA GLU A 171 -1.27 -18.31 4.45
C GLU A 171 -2.78 -18.47 4.70
N VAL A 172 -3.62 -18.23 3.68
CA VAL A 172 -5.07 -18.48 3.75
C VAL A 172 -5.37 -19.98 3.93
N ALA A 173 -4.68 -20.85 3.18
CA ALA A 173 -4.88 -22.29 3.31
C ALA A 173 -4.45 -22.84 4.69
N GLN A 174 -3.47 -22.21 5.33
CA GLN A 174 -2.98 -22.55 6.68
C GLN A 174 -3.80 -21.87 7.78
N GLY A 175 -4.71 -20.95 7.46
CA GLY A 175 -5.52 -20.23 8.44
C GLY A 175 -4.82 -19.07 9.16
N SER A 176 -3.58 -18.73 8.79
CA SER A 176 -2.84 -17.59 9.34
C SER A 176 -3.25 -16.24 8.73
N PHE A 177 -3.86 -16.25 7.55
CA PHE A 177 -4.41 -15.07 6.91
C PHE A 177 -5.88 -15.28 6.53
N ARG A 178 -6.73 -14.29 6.79
CA ARG A 178 -8.17 -14.40 6.50
C ARG A 178 -8.44 -14.36 4.99
N ARG A 179 -9.27 -15.29 4.54
CA ARG A 179 -9.67 -15.40 3.12
C ARG A 179 -10.43 -14.18 2.62
N ASP A 180 -11.32 -13.62 3.45
CA ASP A 180 -12.12 -12.44 3.10
C ASP A 180 -11.24 -11.19 2.94
N LEU A 181 -10.27 -10.98 3.82
CA LEU A 181 -9.30 -9.90 3.72
C LEU A 181 -8.42 -10.06 2.48
N TYR A 182 -7.95 -11.27 2.19
CA TYR A 182 -7.16 -11.53 0.98
C TYR A 182 -7.89 -11.06 -0.28
N TYR A 183 -9.15 -11.42 -0.47
CA TYR A 183 -9.91 -10.99 -1.65
C TYR A 183 -10.17 -9.48 -1.67
N ARG A 184 -10.31 -8.85 -0.52
CA ARG A 184 -10.49 -7.40 -0.44
C ARG A 184 -9.22 -6.61 -0.74
N LEU A 185 -8.05 -7.17 -0.43
CA LEU A 185 -6.75 -6.60 -0.78
C LEU A 185 -6.37 -6.88 -2.24
N ASN A 186 -6.66 -8.07 -2.74
CA ASN A 186 -6.26 -8.56 -4.06
C ASN A 186 -7.21 -8.13 -5.19
N VAL A 187 -7.56 -6.84 -5.22
CA VAL A 187 -8.42 -6.28 -6.28
C VAL A 187 -7.58 -6.04 -7.54
N ILE A 188 -6.41 -5.43 -7.40
CA ILE A 188 -5.44 -5.28 -8.48
C ILE A 188 -4.15 -5.98 -8.03
N PRO A 189 -3.93 -7.23 -8.48
CA PRO A 189 -2.70 -7.94 -8.19
C PRO A 189 -1.56 -7.41 -9.05
N VAL A 190 -0.41 -7.16 -8.42
CA VAL A 190 0.84 -6.80 -9.08
C VAL A 190 1.93 -7.71 -8.55
N HIS A 191 2.61 -8.41 -9.46
CA HIS A 191 3.78 -9.20 -9.10
C HIS A 191 5.04 -8.54 -9.61
N ILE A 192 6.00 -8.28 -8.72
CA ILE A 192 7.31 -7.74 -9.07
C ILE A 192 8.30 -8.89 -9.06
N PRO A 193 8.85 -9.26 -10.24
CA PRO A 193 9.81 -10.35 -10.33
C PRO A 193 11.13 -9.97 -9.65
N PRO A 194 11.92 -10.93 -9.17
CA PRO A 194 13.21 -10.68 -8.55
C PRO A 194 14.23 -10.09 -9.54
N LEU A 195 15.25 -9.39 -9.02
CA LEU A 195 16.24 -8.68 -9.84
C LEU A 195 16.99 -9.62 -10.80
N ARG A 196 17.24 -10.86 -10.40
CA ARG A 196 17.86 -11.89 -11.26
C ARG A 196 17.07 -12.24 -12.53
N GLU A 197 15.77 -11.94 -12.56
CA GLU A 197 14.90 -12.15 -13.73
C GLU A 197 14.76 -10.87 -14.58
N ARG A 198 15.44 -9.78 -14.21
CA ARG A 198 15.43 -8.48 -14.89
C ARG A 198 16.79 -8.11 -15.48
N THR A 199 17.68 -9.08 -15.65
CA THR A 199 19.01 -8.89 -16.23
C THR A 199 18.88 -8.66 -17.73
N GLU A 200 18.91 -7.39 -18.14
CA GLU A 200 19.21 -6.92 -19.51
C GLU A 200 20.23 -5.79 -19.43
#